data_9e4e784b8064e0cfd49b685cc2f7cfa7
#
_entry.id   9e4e784b8064e0cfd49b685cc2f7cfa7
#
_cell.length_a   1.000
_cell.length_b   1.000
_cell.length_c   1.000
_cell.angle_alpha   90.00
_cell.angle_beta   90.00
_cell.angle_gamma   90.00
#
_symmetry.space_group_name_H-M   'P 1'
#
loop_
_entity.id
_entity.type
_entity.pdbx_description
1 polymer ?
#
loop_
_entity_poly.entity_id
_entity_poly.type
_entity_poly.pdbx_seq_one_letter_code
_entity_poly.pdbx_strand_id
1 'polypeptide(L)'
;MKKLLTVLAFLTICHYALSQKEGIKGQVFWISGDQLPGPGSQASPDQGTIREIFIYKAATLNDVDQKDEFFFESKTELINKVTSAEDGSFKVKLPPGEYSLFTKEQKGLFANVIDHNGCVSCVNVSPKRYSWVTITIDYEATY
;
A
#
# COMPACT_ATOMS: atom_id res chain seq x y z
N MET A 1 -8.71 -33.85 37.74
CA MET A 1 -8.32 -32.42 37.87
C MET A 1 -7.27 -32.02 36.82
N LYS A 2 -6.25 -32.81 36.54
CA LYS A 2 -5.20 -32.44 35.51
C LYS A 2 -5.73 -32.30 34.10
N LYS A 3 -6.77 -33.06 33.69
CA LYS A 3 -7.38 -32.97 32.35
C LYS A 3 -8.26 -31.73 32.13
N LEU A 4 -8.82 -31.18 33.20
CA LEU A 4 -9.68 -29.98 33.14
C LEU A 4 -8.82 -28.71 32.95
N LEU A 5 -7.61 -28.66 33.53
CA LEU A 5 -6.70 -27.55 33.38
C LEU A 5 -6.16 -27.43 31.97
N THR A 6 -5.93 -28.57 31.28
CA THR A 6 -5.38 -28.59 29.91
C THR A 6 -6.40 -28.08 28.87
N VAL A 7 -7.69 -28.35 29.08
CA VAL A 7 -8.76 -27.87 28.20
C VAL A 7 -8.98 -26.36 28.35
N LEU A 8 -8.83 -25.84 29.57
CA LEU A 8 -8.97 -24.40 29.83
C LEU A 8 -7.82 -23.59 29.21
N ALA A 9 -6.59 -24.13 29.20
CA ALA A 9 -5.44 -23.50 28.55
C ALA A 9 -5.55 -23.46 27.03
N PHE A 10 -6.20 -24.45 26.40
CA PHE A 10 -6.40 -24.49 24.96
C PHE A 10 -7.49 -23.51 24.48
N LEU A 11 -8.50 -23.24 25.31
CA LEU A 11 -9.56 -22.28 25.02
C LEU A 11 -9.07 -20.83 25.09
N THR A 12 -8.06 -20.51 25.87
CA THR A 12 -7.51 -19.16 25.97
C THR A 12 -6.62 -18.78 24.79
N ILE A 13 -5.99 -19.74 24.14
CA ILE A 13 -5.14 -19.47 22.95
C ILE A 13 -5.98 -19.12 21.72
N CYS A 14 -7.20 -19.64 21.61
CA CYS A 14 -8.10 -19.37 20.48
C CYS A 14 -8.64 -17.93 20.44
N HIS A 15 -8.60 -17.19 21.54
CA HIS A 15 -9.15 -15.82 21.60
C HIS A 15 -8.20 -14.76 21.08
N TYR A 16 -6.91 -15.05 20.95
CA TYR A 16 -5.93 -14.10 20.40
C TYR A 16 -5.86 -14.07 18.88
N ALA A 17 -6.49 -15.03 18.19
CA ALA A 17 -6.48 -15.12 16.72
C ALA A 17 -7.58 -14.28 16.04
N LEU A 18 -8.47 -13.64 16.76
CA LEU A 18 -9.73 -13.12 16.20
C LEU A 18 -9.80 -11.62 15.99
N SER A 19 -8.74 -10.84 16.22
CA SER A 19 -8.90 -9.39 16.11
C SER A 19 -7.65 -8.61 15.69
N GLN A 20 -7.02 -8.94 14.56
CA GLN A 20 -6.24 -7.92 13.88
C GLN A 20 -7.20 -6.99 13.12
N LYS A 21 -7.61 -5.92 13.79
CA LYS A 21 -8.37 -4.81 13.19
C LYS A 21 -7.45 -3.67 12.77
N GLU A 22 -6.26 -4.01 12.34
CA GLU A 22 -5.21 -3.08 11.95
C GLU A 22 -4.65 -3.42 10.58
N GLY A 23 -4.13 -2.42 9.89
CA GLY A 23 -3.60 -2.57 8.55
C GLY A 23 -3.69 -1.27 7.75
N ILE A 24 -3.75 -1.43 6.45
CA ILE A 24 -3.88 -0.32 5.51
C ILE A 24 -5.15 -0.52 4.69
N LYS A 25 -5.88 0.57 4.48
CA LYS A 25 -6.97 0.66 3.52
C LYS A 25 -6.82 1.94 2.71
N GLY A 26 -7.33 1.94 1.50
CA GLY A 26 -7.18 3.12 0.66
C GLY A 26 -7.82 2.97 -0.69
N GLN A 27 -7.40 3.83 -1.57
CA GLN A 27 -7.90 3.88 -2.93
C GLN A 27 -6.77 4.21 -3.92
N VAL A 28 -6.79 3.55 -5.07
CA VAL A 28 -5.84 3.75 -6.17
C VAL A 28 -6.55 4.50 -7.28
N PHE A 29 -5.95 5.60 -7.72
CA PHE A 29 -6.42 6.42 -8.83
C PHE A 29 -5.41 6.42 -9.97
N TRP A 30 -5.94 6.43 -11.19
CA TRP A 30 -5.17 6.64 -12.40
C TRP A 30 -5.44 8.05 -12.93
N ILE A 31 -4.37 8.79 -13.21
CA ILE A 31 -4.42 10.11 -13.83
C ILE A 31 -3.55 10.09 -15.09
N SER A 32 -4.09 10.53 -16.20
CA SER A 32 -3.37 10.62 -17.46
C SER A 32 -3.80 11.84 -18.26
N GLY A 33 -2.97 12.24 -19.23
CA GLY A 33 -3.25 13.38 -20.10
C GLY A 33 -2.87 14.72 -19.48
N ASP A 34 -3.31 15.79 -20.16
CA ASP A 34 -2.98 17.18 -19.78
C ASP A 34 -3.82 17.65 -18.61
N GLN A 35 -3.17 17.90 -17.48
CA GLN A 35 -3.77 18.40 -16.24
C GLN A 35 -3.65 19.93 -16.11
N LEU A 36 -3.02 20.60 -17.07
CA LEU A 36 -2.85 22.06 -17.04
C LEU A 36 -4.21 22.78 -17.21
N PRO A 37 -4.53 23.77 -16.37
CA PRO A 37 -5.71 24.57 -16.55
C PRO A 37 -5.59 25.43 -17.81
N GLY A 38 -6.50 25.24 -18.76
CA GLY A 38 -6.51 26.01 -20.03
C GLY A 38 -7.82 25.82 -20.82
N PRO A 39 -8.10 26.71 -21.77
CA PRO A 39 -9.27 26.53 -22.64
C PRO A 39 -9.05 25.27 -23.50
N GLY A 40 -9.87 24.25 -23.27
CA GLY A 40 -9.79 22.96 -23.95
C GLY A 40 -9.00 21.86 -23.23
N SER A 41 -8.45 22.12 -22.02
CA SER A 41 -7.88 21.08 -21.20
C SER A 41 -9.00 20.13 -20.74
N GLN A 42 -8.89 18.87 -21.12
CA GLN A 42 -9.72 17.79 -20.60
C GLN A 42 -8.91 17.04 -19.55
N ALA A 43 -8.83 17.63 -18.35
CA ALA A 43 -8.35 16.87 -17.21
C ALA A 43 -9.24 15.64 -17.04
N SER A 44 -8.66 14.45 -17.16
CA SER A 44 -9.39 13.23 -16.85
C SER A 44 -9.77 13.27 -15.38
N PRO A 45 -11.03 13.02 -15.01
CA PRO A 45 -11.38 12.87 -13.61
C PRO A 45 -10.60 11.70 -13.03
N ASP A 46 -10.22 11.82 -11.77
CA ASP A 46 -9.58 10.76 -11.01
C ASP A 46 -10.42 9.48 -11.12
N GLN A 47 -9.90 8.49 -11.80
CA GLN A 47 -10.58 7.21 -11.94
C GLN A 47 -9.95 6.18 -11.03
N GLY A 48 -10.77 5.60 -10.16
CA GLY A 48 -10.37 4.40 -9.42
C GLY A 48 -9.98 3.30 -10.41
N THR A 49 -8.93 2.57 -10.10
CA THR A 49 -8.40 1.55 -11.02
C THR A 49 -7.96 0.29 -10.30
N ILE A 50 -8.05 -0.84 -11.01
CA ILE A 50 -7.53 -2.12 -10.54
C ILE A 50 -6.01 -2.11 -10.70
N ARG A 51 -5.28 -2.34 -9.59
CA ARG A 51 -3.82 -2.56 -9.59
C ARG A 51 -3.43 -3.54 -8.50
N GLU A 52 -2.40 -4.31 -8.78
CA GLU A 52 -1.72 -5.09 -7.75
C GLU A 52 -0.78 -4.16 -6.99
N ILE A 53 -0.92 -4.15 -5.67
CA ILE A 53 -0.14 -3.33 -4.75
C ILE A 53 0.83 -4.23 -4.02
N PHE A 54 2.12 -3.93 -4.13
CA PHE A 54 3.20 -4.62 -3.44
C PHE A 54 3.52 -3.87 -2.16
N ILE A 55 3.49 -4.58 -1.04
CA ILE A 55 3.70 -4.04 0.30
C ILE A 55 5.01 -4.59 0.85
N TYR A 56 6.00 -3.72 0.96
CA TYR A 56 7.30 -4.03 1.55
C TYR A 56 7.41 -3.45 2.94
N LYS A 57 8.32 -3.97 3.77
CA LYS A 57 8.83 -3.20 4.89
C LYS A 57 9.36 -1.86 4.39
N ALA A 58 9.25 -0.81 5.22
CA ALA A 58 9.66 0.53 4.83
C ALA A 58 11.00 0.53 4.08
N ALA A 59 10.99 1.11 2.89
CA ALA A 59 12.13 1.21 2.00
C ALA A 59 12.46 2.66 1.70
N THR A 60 13.73 3.02 1.85
CA THR A 60 14.26 4.32 1.43
C THR A 60 14.77 4.25 0.00
N LEU A 61 15.11 5.39 -0.58
CA LEU A 61 15.75 5.45 -1.90
C LEU A 61 17.04 4.64 -1.99
N ASN A 62 17.72 4.39 -0.87
CA ASN A 62 18.92 3.55 -0.82
C ASN A 62 18.61 2.04 -0.85
N ASP A 63 17.36 1.67 -0.59
CA ASP A 63 16.91 0.27 -0.54
C ASP A 63 16.27 -0.21 -1.85
N VAL A 64 16.09 0.68 -2.82
CA VAL A 64 15.41 0.40 -4.08
C VAL A 64 16.28 0.72 -5.28
N ASP A 65 16.17 -0.06 -6.34
CA ASP A 65 16.78 0.22 -7.62
C ASP A 65 15.76 0.98 -8.49
N GLN A 66 16.11 2.20 -8.87
CA GLN A 66 15.26 3.09 -9.67
C GLN A 66 15.85 3.33 -11.04
N LYS A 67 15.00 3.29 -12.06
CA LYS A 67 15.30 3.75 -13.41
C LYS A 67 14.10 4.54 -13.93
N ASP A 68 14.37 5.79 -14.34
CA ASP A 68 13.35 6.75 -14.72
C ASP A 68 12.34 6.94 -13.54
N GLU A 69 11.08 6.72 -13.78
CA GLU A 69 9.99 6.86 -12.79
C GLU A 69 9.64 5.56 -12.09
N PHE A 70 10.34 4.45 -12.40
CA PHE A 70 9.99 3.12 -11.93
C PHE A 70 11.06 2.52 -11.03
N PHE A 71 10.62 1.68 -10.12
CA PHE A 71 11.46 0.88 -9.23
C PHE A 71 11.42 -0.58 -9.68
N PHE A 72 12.53 -1.27 -9.59
CA PHE A 72 12.63 -2.64 -10.09
C PHE A 72 12.76 -3.66 -8.98
N GLU A 73 13.45 -3.31 -7.92
CA GLU A 73 13.71 -4.20 -6.81
C GLU A 73 13.81 -3.42 -5.50
N SER A 74 13.34 -4.01 -4.42
CA SER A 74 13.55 -3.52 -3.06
C SER A 74 14.39 -4.50 -2.26
N LYS A 75 15.37 -4.00 -1.54
CA LYS A 75 16.20 -4.79 -0.61
C LYS A 75 15.46 -5.14 0.68
N THR A 76 14.37 -4.42 0.98
CA THR A 76 13.53 -4.73 2.13
C THR A 76 12.59 -5.90 1.83
N GLU A 77 12.06 -6.52 2.88
CA GLU A 77 11.22 -7.71 2.74
C GLU A 77 9.85 -7.38 2.14
N LEU A 78 9.43 -8.15 1.14
CA LEU A 78 8.06 -8.15 0.65
C LEU A 78 7.15 -8.82 1.70
N ILE A 79 6.21 -8.07 2.24
CA ILE A 79 5.31 -8.53 3.30
C ILE A 79 4.02 -9.11 2.73
N ASN A 80 3.41 -8.44 1.76
CA ASN A 80 2.14 -8.85 1.18
C ASN A 80 1.91 -8.23 -0.19
N LYS A 81 0.89 -8.74 -0.88
CA LYS A 81 0.34 -8.17 -2.11
C LYS A 81 -1.17 -8.12 -2.00
N VAL A 82 -1.78 -7.08 -2.52
CA VAL A 82 -3.23 -6.94 -2.57
C VAL A 82 -3.63 -6.32 -3.90
N THR A 83 -4.78 -6.72 -4.43
CA THR A 83 -5.33 -6.15 -5.68
C THR A 83 -6.50 -5.26 -5.34
N SER A 84 -6.50 -4.03 -5.84
CA SER A 84 -7.62 -3.10 -5.68
C SER A 84 -8.83 -3.52 -6.52
N ALA A 85 -10.02 -3.09 -6.10
CA ALA A 85 -11.26 -3.26 -6.83
C ALA A 85 -11.38 -2.29 -8.02
N GLU A 86 -12.44 -2.38 -8.80
CA GLU A 86 -12.70 -1.52 -9.97
C GLU A 86 -12.75 -0.04 -9.62
N ASP A 87 -13.26 0.29 -8.43
CA ASP A 87 -13.28 1.66 -7.90
C ASP A 87 -11.93 2.11 -7.28
N GLY A 88 -10.91 1.26 -7.36
CA GLY A 88 -9.58 1.48 -6.79
C GLY A 88 -9.46 1.12 -5.31
N SER A 89 -10.54 0.77 -4.63
CA SER A 89 -10.51 0.49 -3.19
C SER A 89 -9.74 -0.78 -2.85
N PHE A 90 -9.01 -0.76 -1.76
CA PHE A 90 -8.30 -1.93 -1.22
C PHE A 90 -8.23 -1.91 0.29
N LYS A 91 -8.03 -3.08 0.87
CA LYS A 91 -7.85 -3.25 2.30
C LYS A 91 -6.97 -4.47 2.57
N VAL A 92 -5.99 -4.31 3.44
CA VAL A 92 -5.06 -5.36 3.82
C VAL A 92 -4.79 -5.31 5.32
N LYS A 93 -4.82 -6.46 5.97
CA LYS A 93 -4.43 -6.59 7.38
C LYS A 93 -2.91 -6.67 7.48
N LEU A 94 -2.34 -5.87 8.35
CA LEU A 94 -0.90 -5.82 8.59
C LEU A 94 -0.62 -5.56 10.06
N PRO A 95 0.42 -6.18 10.64
CA PRO A 95 0.88 -5.82 11.98
C PRO A 95 1.28 -4.35 12.07
N PRO A 96 1.29 -3.75 13.28
CA PRO A 96 1.85 -2.42 13.47
C PRO A 96 3.28 -2.33 12.94
N GLY A 97 3.59 -1.23 12.28
CA GLY A 97 4.89 -0.99 11.65
C GLY A 97 4.79 0.00 10.50
N GLU A 98 5.90 0.20 9.82
CA GLU A 98 5.99 1.10 8.68
C GLU A 98 6.24 0.29 7.40
N TYR A 99 5.50 0.62 6.36
CA TYR A 99 5.48 -0.13 5.10
C TYR A 99 5.60 0.82 3.91
N SER A 100 6.26 0.34 2.85
CA SER A 100 6.30 1.02 1.55
C SER A 100 5.36 0.33 0.56
N LEU A 101 4.54 1.11 -0.13
CA LEU A 101 3.55 0.62 -1.09
C LEU A 101 3.94 1.02 -2.50
N PHE A 102 3.93 0.03 -3.40
CA PHE A 102 4.18 0.23 -4.82
C PHE A 102 3.06 -0.41 -5.63
N THR A 103 2.65 0.24 -6.71
CA THR A 103 1.76 -0.39 -7.70
C THR A 103 2.58 -1.13 -8.76
N LYS A 104 2.08 -2.27 -9.21
CA LYS A 104 2.68 -3.04 -10.30
C LYS A 104 2.23 -2.46 -11.63
N GLU A 105 3.18 -1.93 -12.39
CA GLU A 105 2.98 -1.38 -13.73
C GLU A 105 3.73 -2.21 -14.79
N GLN A 106 3.49 -1.94 -16.06
CA GLN A 106 4.16 -2.68 -17.14
C GLN A 106 5.68 -2.51 -17.13
N LYS A 107 6.16 -1.33 -16.75
CA LYS A 107 7.58 -0.99 -16.75
C LYS A 107 8.32 -1.28 -15.44
N GLY A 108 7.59 -1.70 -14.41
CA GLY A 108 8.15 -1.97 -13.09
C GLY A 108 7.18 -1.64 -11.95
N LEU A 109 7.71 -1.37 -10.78
CA LEU A 109 6.95 -0.87 -9.63
C LEU A 109 6.91 0.65 -9.67
N PHE A 110 5.77 1.22 -9.33
CA PHE A 110 5.58 2.68 -9.32
C PHE A 110 5.22 3.19 -7.93
N ALA A 111 5.85 4.30 -7.54
CA ALA A 111 5.52 5.11 -6.38
C ALA A 111 6.02 6.54 -6.64
N ASN A 112 5.23 7.55 -6.32
CA ASN A 112 5.55 8.96 -6.60
C ASN A 112 5.67 9.83 -5.35
N VAL A 113 5.57 9.24 -4.17
CA VAL A 113 5.70 9.96 -2.90
C VAL A 113 6.98 9.55 -2.19
N ILE A 114 7.82 10.51 -1.90
CA ILE A 114 9.04 10.31 -1.11
C ILE A 114 9.00 11.33 0.02
N ASP A 115 9.11 10.86 1.25
CA ASP A 115 9.08 11.73 2.42
C ASP A 115 10.45 12.41 2.66
N HIS A 116 10.49 13.30 3.65
CA HIS A 116 11.72 14.04 4.00
C HIS A 116 12.87 13.16 4.50
N ASN A 117 12.60 11.91 4.89
CA ASN A 117 13.62 10.93 5.26
C ASN A 117 14.06 10.04 4.09
N GLY A 118 13.51 10.27 2.89
CA GLY A 118 13.76 9.47 1.71
C GLY A 118 12.98 8.15 1.68
N CYS A 119 11.96 7.98 2.53
CA CYS A 119 11.11 6.81 2.54
C CYS A 119 10.12 6.84 1.38
N VAL A 120 10.06 5.76 0.61
CA VAL A 120 9.26 5.68 -0.61
C VAL A 120 7.85 5.19 -0.29
N SER A 121 6.85 6.03 -0.52
CA SER A 121 5.43 5.76 -0.27
C SER A 121 5.15 5.06 1.06
N CYS A 122 5.75 5.60 2.13
CA CYS A 122 5.68 5.00 3.44
C CYS A 122 4.36 5.29 4.15
N VAL A 123 3.80 4.25 4.75
CA VAL A 123 2.57 4.28 5.53
C VAL A 123 2.81 3.62 6.87
N ASN A 124 2.46 4.30 7.95
CA ASN A 124 2.56 3.77 9.29
C ASN A 124 1.25 3.09 9.71
N VAL A 125 1.34 1.86 10.20
CA VAL A 125 0.23 1.09 10.77
C VAL A 125 0.33 1.14 12.27
N SER A 126 -0.69 1.70 12.91
CA SER A 126 -0.82 1.75 14.37
C SER A 126 -1.70 0.60 14.88
N PRO A 127 -1.51 0.16 16.15
CA PRO A 127 -2.35 -0.88 16.73
C PRO A 127 -3.84 -0.54 16.70
N LYS A 128 -4.69 -1.54 16.45
CA LYS A 128 -6.15 -1.51 16.53
C LYS A 128 -6.86 -0.55 15.57
N ARG A 129 -6.22 -0.11 14.48
CA ARG A 129 -6.87 0.73 13.47
C ARG A 129 -6.24 0.56 12.09
N TYR A 130 -7.01 0.91 11.07
CA TYR A 130 -6.52 0.99 9.71
C TYR A 130 -6.01 2.39 9.41
N SER A 131 -4.84 2.46 8.78
CA SER A 131 -4.34 3.70 8.18
C SER A 131 -4.93 3.87 6.80
N TRP A 132 -5.36 5.07 6.47
CA TRP A 132 -5.86 5.40 5.13
C TRP A 132 -4.73 5.92 4.25
N VAL A 133 -4.71 5.48 2.99
CA VAL A 133 -3.78 5.97 1.98
C VAL A 133 -4.48 6.16 0.64
N THR A 134 -4.14 7.22 -0.06
CA THR A 134 -4.48 7.41 -1.46
C THR A 134 -3.23 7.19 -2.31
N ILE A 135 -3.32 6.32 -3.29
CA ILE A 135 -2.26 6.06 -4.26
C ILE A 135 -2.68 6.66 -5.59
N THR A 136 -1.90 7.61 -6.07
CA THR A 136 -2.12 8.24 -7.38
C THR A 136 -1.05 7.76 -8.35
N ILE A 137 -1.48 7.21 -9.48
CA ILE A 137 -0.60 6.77 -10.57
C ILE A 137 -0.70 7.79 -11.68
N ASP A 138 0.35 8.57 -11.90
CA ASP A 138 0.33 9.77 -12.74
C ASP A 138 1.52 9.89 -13.71
N TYR A 139 2.25 8.79 -13.95
CA TYR A 139 3.42 8.83 -14.84
C TYR A 139 3.08 9.09 -16.33
N GLU A 140 1.80 9.05 -16.69
CA GLU A 140 1.32 9.47 -18.01
C GLU A 140 0.59 10.83 -17.99
N ALA A 141 0.59 11.53 -16.86
CA ALA A 141 0.02 12.86 -16.75
C ALA A 141 1.05 13.93 -17.14
N THR A 142 0.56 15.04 -17.69
CA THR A 142 1.35 16.24 -17.97
C THR A 142 0.81 17.40 -17.13
N TYR A 143 1.69 18.07 -16.38
CA TYR A 143 1.36 19.17 -15.49
C TYR A 143 1.91 20.50 -16.00
#